data_1987fd15ba396a8895f2490866f72891
#
_entry.id   1987fd15ba396a8895f2490866f72891
#
_cell.length_a   1.000
_cell.length_b   1.000
_cell.length_c   1.000
_cell.angle_alpha   90.00
_cell.angle_beta   90.00
_cell.angle_gamma   90.00
#
_symmetry.space_group_name_H-M   'P 1'
#
loop_
_entity.id
_entity.type
_entity.pdbx_description
1 polymer ?
#
loop_
_entity_poly.entity_id
_entity_poly.type
_entity_poly.pdbx_seq_one_letter_code
_entity_poly.pdbx_strand_id
1 'polypeptide(L)'
;MRPRRILVIANPEAGRRRGGFAGDSAARAVTNAGAEVELRRTERPGDAREWGAQAAGDGFDLVVAAGGDGTVNEAANGVAGTGVALAVAPAGTMNLLARVLGLPLDPAQAVARIVDGYRPLALRPGIAAERLFVLMVGAGFDAWVLRELLRSVRSKIGFGDYVRGALRGLRTFPFPELTIRIDGRSIAAHTAIIGRAPLYGGFLRPTPHARLDVDLLEACAFGGNAIRLGLIVPRLWSGAHAGCEGVTLAPARRVEVTAPCSDIPYHLDGELSGTLPVRIELSERILVLATPWGIR
;
A
#
# COMPACT_ATOMS: atom_id res chain seq x y z
N MET A 1 9.55 22.09 -4.09
CA MET A 1 8.34 22.93 -4.41
C MET A 1 7.72 23.36 -3.09
N ARG A 2 7.22 24.59 -2.97
CA ARG A 2 6.54 25.07 -1.76
C ARG A 2 5.07 25.25 -2.10
N PRO A 3 4.15 24.46 -1.51
CA PRO A 3 2.72 24.55 -1.81
C PRO A 3 2.11 25.79 -1.15
N ARG A 4 1.06 26.35 -1.77
CA ARG A 4 0.36 27.55 -1.29
C ARG A 4 -1.03 27.24 -0.77
N ARG A 5 -1.74 26.31 -1.44
CA ARG A 5 -3.12 25.92 -1.11
C ARG A 5 -3.20 24.39 -0.96
N ILE A 6 -3.54 23.94 0.22
CA ILE A 6 -3.43 22.55 0.63
C ILE A 6 -4.77 22.00 1.11
N LEU A 7 -5.18 20.87 0.53
CA LEU A 7 -6.32 20.09 1.02
C LEU A 7 -5.83 19.01 1.99
N VAL A 8 -6.29 19.06 3.23
CA VAL A 8 -6.08 17.98 4.22
C VAL A 8 -7.33 17.10 4.24
N ILE A 9 -7.18 15.84 3.84
CA ILE A 9 -8.24 14.83 3.89
C ILE A 9 -7.97 13.95 5.10
N ALA A 10 -8.83 14.03 6.12
CA ALA A 10 -8.66 13.30 7.37
C ALA A 10 -9.71 12.20 7.52
N ASN A 11 -9.26 10.99 7.88
CA ASN A 11 -10.16 9.93 8.29
C ASN A 11 -10.22 9.85 9.82
N PRO A 12 -11.33 10.30 10.46
CA PRO A 12 -11.44 10.36 11.92
C PRO A 12 -11.30 8.99 12.60
N GLU A 13 -11.70 7.93 11.90
CA GLU A 13 -11.68 6.56 12.44
C GLU A 13 -10.31 5.87 12.33
N ALA A 14 -9.32 6.49 11.66
CA ALA A 14 -7.99 5.90 11.54
C ALA A 14 -7.29 5.75 12.91
N GLY A 15 -6.45 4.72 13.05
CA GLY A 15 -5.51 4.57 14.16
C GLY A 15 -6.13 4.67 15.57
N ARG A 16 -7.24 3.98 15.89
CA ARG A 16 -7.93 4.07 17.21
C ARG A 16 -8.44 5.49 17.50
N ARG A 17 -9.07 6.15 16.52
CA ARG A 17 -9.56 7.54 16.57
C ARG A 17 -8.45 8.60 16.65
N ARG A 18 -7.21 8.25 16.28
CA ARG A 18 -6.11 9.22 16.13
C ARG A 18 -6.22 10.03 14.83
N GLY A 19 -7.02 9.59 13.87
CA GLY A 19 -7.13 10.22 12.57
C GLY A 19 -7.70 11.64 12.62
N GLY A 20 -8.68 11.90 13.48
CA GLY A 20 -9.20 13.26 13.70
C GLY A 20 -8.11 14.19 14.23
N PHE A 21 -7.38 13.76 15.26
CA PHE A 21 -6.22 14.48 15.80
C PHE A 21 -5.11 14.68 14.75
N ALA A 22 -4.87 13.67 13.91
CA ALA A 22 -3.88 13.77 12.84
C ALA A 22 -4.26 14.81 11.80
N GLY A 23 -5.54 14.89 11.41
CA GLY A 23 -6.05 15.91 10.51
C GLY A 23 -5.87 17.32 11.07
N ASP A 24 -6.26 17.55 12.34
CA ASP A 24 -6.10 18.84 13.00
C ASP A 24 -4.63 19.22 13.16
N SER A 25 -3.77 18.25 13.46
CA SER A 25 -2.32 18.46 13.60
C SER A 25 -1.68 18.78 12.26
N ALA A 26 -2.10 18.10 11.19
CA ALA A 26 -1.66 18.37 9.83
C ALA A 26 -2.10 19.79 9.38
N ALA A 27 -3.37 20.16 9.60
CA ALA A 27 -3.87 21.47 9.25
C ALA A 27 -3.13 22.58 10.02
N ARG A 28 -2.89 22.41 11.32
CA ARG A 28 -2.07 23.37 12.10
C ARG A 28 -0.64 23.49 11.54
N ALA A 29 0.00 22.39 11.17
CA ALA A 29 1.34 22.43 10.58
C ALA A 29 1.34 23.24 9.27
N VAL A 30 0.32 23.08 8.43
CA VAL A 30 0.15 23.86 7.19
C VAL A 30 -0.03 25.35 7.49
N THR A 31 -0.94 25.68 8.42
CA THR A 31 -1.20 27.11 8.81
C THR A 31 0.06 27.75 9.37
N ASN A 32 0.80 27.06 10.22
CA ASN A 32 2.06 27.56 10.80
C ASN A 32 3.15 27.83 9.74
N ALA A 33 3.11 27.10 8.62
CA ALA A 33 4.01 27.33 7.49
C ALA A 33 3.54 28.47 6.57
N GLY A 34 2.39 29.11 6.87
CA GLY A 34 1.83 30.24 6.11
C GLY A 34 1.14 29.84 4.81
N ALA A 35 0.75 28.58 4.64
CA ALA A 35 -0.04 28.13 3.51
C ALA A 35 -1.56 28.14 3.85
N GLU A 36 -2.38 28.29 2.81
CA GLU A 36 -3.83 28.14 2.93
C GLU A 36 -4.19 26.67 3.11
N VAL A 37 -5.09 26.37 4.05
CA VAL A 37 -5.51 25.01 4.33
C VAL A 37 -7.02 24.86 4.34
N GLU A 38 -7.50 23.80 3.68
CA GLU A 38 -8.85 23.30 3.82
C GLU A 38 -8.79 21.90 4.43
N LEU A 39 -9.57 21.67 5.50
CA LEU A 39 -9.65 20.36 6.18
C LEU A 39 -11.01 19.74 5.91
N ARG A 40 -11.01 18.59 5.22
CA ARG A 40 -12.20 17.74 5.00
C ARG A 40 -12.06 16.44 5.80
N ARG A 41 -13.11 16.04 6.51
CA ARG A 41 -13.17 14.79 7.26
C ARG A 41 -14.04 13.77 6.55
N THR A 42 -13.49 12.58 6.27
CA THR A 42 -14.24 11.52 5.58
C THR A 42 -15.36 10.99 6.49
N GLU A 43 -16.51 10.74 5.90
CA GLU A 43 -17.69 10.17 6.55
C GLU A 43 -17.96 8.74 6.05
N ARG A 44 -17.54 8.45 4.81
CA ARG A 44 -17.76 7.16 4.14
C ARG A 44 -16.53 6.74 3.29
N PRO A 45 -16.41 5.43 2.99
CA PRO A 45 -15.44 4.95 2.01
C PRO A 45 -15.63 5.64 0.65
N GLY A 46 -14.52 6.03 0.02
CA GLY A 46 -14.51 6.71 -1.26
C GLY A 46 -14.41 8.23 -1.20
N ASP A 47 -14.74 8.89 -0.06
CA ASP A 47 -14.65 10.36 0.08
C ASP A 47 -13.25 10.87 -0.24
N ALA A 48 -12.20 10.19 0.26
CA ALA A 48 -10.82 10.61 0.02
C ALA A 48 -10.44 10.50 -1.47
N ARG A 49 -10.97 9.52 -2.17
CA ARG A 49 -10.78 9.38 -3.61
C ARG A 49 -11.51 10.49 -4.38
N GLU A 50 -12.76 10.76 -4.03
CA GLU A 50 -13.58 11.78 -4.68
C GLU A 50 -12.94 13.17 -4.56
N TRP A 51 -12.59 13.60 -3.34
CA TRP A 51 -11.97 14.90 -3.08
C TRP A 51 -10.55 14.98 -3.66
N GLY A 52 -9.81 13.88 -3.66
CA GLY A 52 -8.52 13.81 -4.34
C GLY A 52 -8.63 14.06 -5.84
N ALA A 53 -9.65 13.51 -6.49
CA ALA A 53 -9.89 13.71 -7.92
C ALA A 53 -10.32 15.16 -8.25
N GLN A 54 -11.04 15.83 -7.34
CA GLN A 54 -11.49 17.20 -7.50
C GLN A 54 -10.39 18.24 -7.20
N ALA A 55 -9.34 17.84 -6.45
CA ALA A 55 -8.35 18.76 -5.90
C ALA A 55 -7.70 19.70 -6.93
N ALA A 56 -7.39 19.19 -8.13
CA ALA A 56 -6.81 20.03 -9.20
C ALA A 56 -7.79 21.09 -9.70
N GLY A 57 -9.05 20.71 -9.92
CA GLY A 57 -10.13 21.63 -10.33
C GLY A 57 -10.44 22.67 -9.27
N ASP A 58 -10.34 22.30 -7.99
CA ASP A 58 -10.53 23.19 -6.84
C ASP A 58 -9.30 24.11 -6.59
N GLY A 59 -8.21 23.93 -7.34
CA GLY A 59 -7.01 24.78 -7.28
C GLY A 59 -6.07 24.46 -6.10
N PHE A 60 -6.06 23.23 -5.59
CA PHE A 60 -5.09 22.78 -4.60
C PHE A 60 -3.77 22.37 -5.23
N ASP A 61 -2.67 22.75 -4.61
CA ASP A 61 -1.30 22.40 -5.01
C ASP A 61 -0.86 21.04 -4.41
N LEU A 62 -1.43 20.70 -3.25
CA LEU A 62 -1.07 19.53 -2.47
C LEU A 62 -2.30 18.94 -1.78
N VAL A 63 -2.42 17.63 -1.80
CA VAL A 63 -3.34 16.87 -0.96
C VAL A 63 -2.53 16.20 0.15
N VAL A 64 -2.97 16.36 1.40
CA VAL A 64 -2.41 15.65 2.57
C VAL A 64 -3.42 14.60 3.01
N ALA A 65 -3.09 13.32 2.88
CA ALA A 65 -3.90 12.22 3.39
C ALA A 65 -3.56 11.97 4.87
N ALA A 66 -4.43 12.40 5.77
CA ALA A 66 -4.30 12.20 7.22
C ALA A 66 -5.11 10.97 7.63
N GLY A 67 -4.45 9.81 7.63
CA GLY A 67 -5.12 8.54 7.87
C GLY A 67 -4.18 7.34 7.90
N GLY A 68 -4.75 6.14 7.78
CA GLY A 68 -4.02 4.90 7.57
C GLY A 68 -3.76 4.63 6.08
N ASP A 69 -3.15 3.46 5.80
CA ASP A 69 -2.78 3.07 4.44
C ASP A 69 -3.99 3.04 3.48
N GLY A 70 -5.20 2.66 3.93
CA GLY A 70 -6.42 2.71 3.13
C GLY A 70 -6.81 4.13 2.72
N THR A 71 -6.79 5.11 3.65
CA THR A 71 -7.08 6.52 3.34
C THR A 71 -6.05 7.07 2.36
N VAL A 72 -4.77 6.71 2.52
CA VAL A 72 -3.69 7.10 1.61
C VAL A 72 -3.90 6.49 0.23
N ASN A 73 -4.30 5.21 0.15
CA ASN A 73 -4.59 4.55 -1.12
C ASN A 73 -5.80 5.19 -1.83
N GLU A 74 -6.90 5.49 -1.10
CA GLU A 74 -8.04 6.19 -1.68
C GLU A 74 -7.63 7.56 -2.25
N ALA A 75 -6.91 8.38 -1.46
CA ALA A 75 -6.43 9.67 -1.92
C ALA A 75 -5.50 9.53 -3.14
N ALA A 76 -4.60 8.53 -3.15
CA ALA A 76 -3.73 8.23 -4.29
C ALA A 76 -4.52 7.89 -5.56
N ASN A 77 -5.58 7.08 -5.42
CA ASN A 77 -6.48 6.75 -6.53
C ASN A 77 -7.21 7.99 -7.09
N GLY A 78 -7.48 8.98 -6.24
CA GLY A 78 -8.09 10.25 -6.63
C GLY A 78 -7.11 11.17 -7.36
N VAL A 79 -5.96 11.46 -6.75
CA VAL A 79 -5.00 12.45 -7.28
C VAL A 79 -4.17 11.94 -8.46
N ALA A 80 -4.05 10.64 -8.67
CA ALA A 80 -3.26 10.08 -9.76
C ALA A 80 -3.76 10.59 -11.13
N GLY A 81 -2.86 11.19 -11.92
CA GLY A 81 -3.16 11.79 -13.22
C GLY A 81 -3.64 13.24 -13.16
N THR A 82 -3.85 13.83 -11.98
CA THR A 82 -4.29 15.23 -11.85
C THR A 82 -3.12 16.23 -11.83
N GLY A 83 -1.90 15.78 -11.57
CA GLY A 83 -0.73 16.62 -11.36
C GLY A 83 -0.60 17.18 -9.94
N VAL A 84 -1.64 17.07 -9.10
CA VAL A 84 -1.59 17.47 -7.68
C VAL A 84 -0.72 16.44 -6.92
N ALA A 85 0.16 16.95 -6.05
CA ALA A 85 1.00 16.07 -5.24
C ALA A 85 0.24 15.50 -4.03
N LEU A 86 0.62 14.29 -3.60
CA LEU A 86 0.09 13.64 -2.40
C LEU A 86 1.16 13.59 -1.31
N ALA A 87 0.84 14.09 -0.14
CA ALA A 87 1.59 13.92 1.09
C ALA A 87 0.85 13.01 2.07
N VAL A 88 1.59 12.41 3.00
CA VAL A 88 1.06 11.49 4.01
C VAL A 88 1.22 12.08 5.40
N ALA A 89 0.11 12.16 6.14
CA ALA A 89 0.07 12.41 7.59
C ALA A 89 -0.33 11.08 8.28
N PRO A 90 0.65 10.28 8.76
CA PRO A 90 0.40 8.91 9.18
C PRO A 90 -0.42 8.85 10.47
N ALA A 91 -1.57 8.16 10.44
CA ALA A 91 -2.45 7.98 11.60
C ALA A 91 -2.94 6.54 11.76
N GLY A 92 -2.56 5.65 10.86
CA GLY A 92 -2.92 4.23 10.90
C GLY A 92 -2.04 3.40 11.85
N THR A 93 -2.23 2.09 11.78
CA THR A 93 -1.43 1.12 12.55
C THR A 93 -0.10 0.82 11.89
N MET A 94 -0.07 0.58 10.57
CA MET A 94 1.15 0.19 9.85
C MET A 94 1.85 1.38 9.19
N ASN A 95 1.09 2.26 8.53
CA ASN A 95 1.60 3.46 7.84
C ASN A 95 2.77 3.12 6.90
N LEU A 96 2.55 2.11 6.04
CA LEU A 96 3.60 1.51 5.22
C LEU A 96 4.21 2.52 4.26
N LEU A 97 3.37 3.33 3.58
CA LEU A 97 3.89 4.33 2.65
C LEU A 97 4.75 5.39 3.36
N ALA A 98 4.33 5.85 4.55
CA ALA A 98 5.14 6.79 5.34
C ALA A 98 6.50 6.19 5.71
N ARG A 99 6.55 4.91 6.08
CA ARG A 99 7.81 4.19 6.38
C ARG A 99 8.69 4.02 5.16
N VAL A 100 8.11 3.68 4.00
CA VAL A 100 8.85 3.57 2.72
C VAL A 100 9.46 4.91 2.33
N LEU A 101 8.73 6.01 2.56
CA LEU A 101 9.21 7.37 2.30
C LEU A 101 10.11 7.94 3.41
N GLY A 102 10.42 7.17 4.46
CA GLY A 102 11.24 7.64 5.58
C GLY A 102 10.65 8.84 6.34
N LEU A 103 9.32 8.99 6.33
CA LEU A 103 8.61 10.05 7.04
C LEU A 103 8.52 9.75 8.53
N PRO A 104 8.53 10.79 9.40
CA PRO A 104 8.13 10.62 10.79
C PRO A 104 6.75 10.01 10.92
N LEU A 105 6.53 9.18 11.94
CA LEU A 105 5.21 8.62 12.22
C LEU A 105 4.31 9.56 13.05
N ASP A 106 4.84 10.70 13.45
CA ASP A 106 4.04 11.81 13.98
C ASP A 106 3.46 12.62 12.81
N PRO A 107 2.12 12.79 12.74
CA PRO A 107 1.46 13.45 11.62
C PRO A 107 1.91 14.91 11.41
N ALA A 108 2.08 15.67 12.51
CA ALA A 108 2.47 17.07 12.43
C ALA A 108 3.90 17.23 11.91
N GLN A 109 4.82 16.40 12.40
CA GLN A 109 6.21 16.40 11.94
C GLN A 109 6.34 15.94 10.49
N ALA A 110 5.55 14.94 10.06
CA ALA A 110 5.55 14.47 8.68
C ALA A 110 5.12 15.59 7.73
N VAL A 111 4.02 16.29 8.06
CA VAL A 111 3.51 17.39 7.24
C VAL A 111 4.45 18.59 7.28
N ALA A 112 4.98 18.98 8.44
CA ALA A 112 5.92 20.11 8.57
C ALA A 112 7.12 19.95 7.63
N ARG A 113 7.67 18.72 7.48
CA ARG A 113 8.79 18.46 6.55
C ARG A 113 8.43 18.63 5.07
N ILE A 114 7.13 18.61 4.73
CA ILE A 114 6.64 18.73 3.36
C ILE A 114 6.28 20.18 3.02
N VAL A 115 5.59 20.86 3.93
CA VAL A 115 5.04 22.21 3.65
C VAL A 115 6.09 23.28 3.53
N ASP A 116 7.24 23.15 4.19
CA ASP A 116 8.39 24.04 4.04
C ASP A 116 9.10 23.89 2.68
N GLY A 117 8.80 22.82 1.99
CA GLY A 117 9.29 22.50 0.66
C GLY A 117 9.49 20.99 0.47
N TYR A 118 9.01 20.46 -0.63
CA TYR A 118 9.10 19.04 -0.96
C TYR A 118 9.77 18.80 -2.30
N ARG A 119 10.30 17.60 -2.48
CA ARG A 119 10.72 17.07 -3.78
C ARG A 119 9.60 16.19 -4.34
N PRO A 120 9.09 16.47 -5.55
CA PRO A 120 8.13 15.61 -6.17
C PRO A 120 8.79 14.29 -6.60
N LEU A 121 8.20 13.18 -6.18
CA LEU A 121 8.49 11.86 -6.71
C LEU A 121 7.34 11.47 -7.64
N ALA A 122 7.54 11.62 -8.94
CA ALA A 122 6.60 11.13 -9.93
C ALA A 122 6.81 9.62 -10.12
N LEU A 123 5.77 8.84 -9.98
CA LEU A 123 5.81 7.39 -10.14
C LEU A 123 4.57 6.87 -10.89
N ARG A 124 4.72 5.73 -11.50
CA ARG A 124 3.60 4.95 -12.04
C ARG A 124 3.14 3.95 -10.96
N PRO A 125 1.98 4.15 -10.31
CA PRO A 125 1.46 3.15 -9.38
C PRO A 125 1.13 1.85 -10.12
N GLY A 126 1.02 0.75 -9.38
CA GLY A 126 0.48 -0.45 -9.95
C GLY A 126 -1.03 -0.35 -10.14
N ILE A 127 -1.58 -1.13 -11.06
CA ILE A 127 -3.02 -1.26 -11.31
C ILE A 127 -3.42 -2.73 -11.37
N ALA A 128 -4.53 -3.06 -10.71
CA ALA A 128 -5.19 -4.35 -10.80
C ALA A 128 -6.71 -4.14 -10.67
N ALA A 129 -7.49 -4.78 -11.54
CA ALA A 129 -8.95 -4.64 -11.57
C ALA A 129 -9.41 -3.17 -11.52
N GLU A 130 -8.79 -2.31 -12.34
CA GLU A 130 -9.08 -0.87 -12.47
C GLU A 130 -8.78 -0.02 -11.22
N ARG A 131 -8.25 -0.62 -10.16
CA ARG A 131 -7.86 0.05 -8.93
C ARG A 131 -6.34 0.17 -8.83
N LEU A 132 -5.86 1.36 -8.44
CA LEU A 132 -4.44 1.60 -8.22
C LEU A 132 -4.01 1.05 -6.86
N PHE A 133 -2.77 0.57 -6.82
CA PHE A 133 -2.05 0.27 -5.59
C PHE A 133 -0.67 0.94 -5.61
N VAL A 134 -0.22 1.36 -4.45
CA VAL A 134 1.07 2.07 -4.30
C VAL A 134 2.14 1.16 -3.73
N LEU A 135 1.75 0.18 -2.94
CA LEU A 135 2.67 -0.69 -2.22
C LEU A 135 2.73 -2.10 -2.81
N MET A 136 1.60 -2.83 -2.82
CA MET A 136 1.63 -4.23 -3.26
C MET A 136 0.26 -4.84 -3.56
N VAL A 137 0.31 -5.96 -4.29
CA VAL A 137 -0.77 -6.94 -4.42
C VAL A 137 -0.33 -8.23 -3.76
N GLY A 138 -1.17 -8.81 -2.92
CA GLY A 138 -1.00 -10.17 -2.43
C GLY A 138 -2.08 -11.09 -2.95
N ALA A 139 -1.73 -12.28 -3.40
CA ALA A 139 -2.65 -13.27 -3.94
C ALA A 139 -2.39 -14.67 -3.37
N GLY A 140 -3.44 -15.48 -3.21
CA GLY A 140 -3.34 -16.83 -2.65
C GLY A 140 -3.28 -16.83 -1.13
N PHE A 141 -2.31 -17.56 -0.54
CA PHE A 141 -2.22 -17.73 0.92
C PHE A 141 -2.20 -16.40 1.68
N ASP A 142 -1.47 -15.41 1.19
CA ASP A 142 -1.35 -14.10 1.82
C ASP A 142 -2.71 -13.39 1.96
N ALA A 143 -3.45 -13.28 0.86
CA ALA A 143 -4.80 -12.70 0.87
C ALA A 143 -5.81 -13.56 1.66
N TRP A 144 -5.61 -14.89 1.69
CA TRP A 144 -6.42 -15.78 2.52
C TRP A 144 -6.26 -15.47 4.00
N VAL A 145 -5.02 -15.30 4.47
CA VAL A 145 -4.74 -14.89 5.85
C VAL A 145 -5.43 -13.58 6.19
N LEU A 146 -5.37 -12.60 5.30
CA LEU A 146 -6.06 -11.32 5.47
C LEU A 146 -7.58 -11.52 5.57
N ARG A 147 -8.17 -12.37 4.71
CA ARG A 147 -9.59 -12.69 4.72
C ARG A 147 -10.02 -13.34 6.04
N GLU A 148 -9.24 -14.28 6.55
CA GLU A 148 -9.51 -14.93 7.84
C GLU A 148 -9.37 -13.97 9.03
N LEU A 149 -8.42 -13.04 8.95
CA LEU A 149 -8.28 -11.98 9.95
C LEU A 149 -9.52 -11.09 10.00
N LEU A 150 -9.96 -10.58 8.86
CA LEU A 150 -11.13 -9.70 8.76
C LEU A 150 -12.43 -10.39 9.24
N ARG A 151 -12.53 -11.71 9.08
CA ARG A 151 -13.67 -12.50 9.60
C ARG A 151 -13.62 -12.68 11.12
N SER A 152 -12.44 -12.75 11.71
CA SER A 152 -12.25 -13.12 13.11
C SER A 152 -12.10 -11.92 14.05
N VAL A 153 -11.67 -10.77 13.54
CA VAL A 153 -11.38 -9.57 14.35
C VAL A 153 -12.44 -8.51 14.10
N ARG A 154 -13.23 -8.21 15.15
CA ARG A 154 -14.22 -7.13 15.13
C ARG A 154 -13.61 -5.75 15.45
N SER A 155 -12.35 -5.70 15.82
CA SER A 155 -11.62 -4.49 16.17
C SER A 155 -10.31 -4.42 15.36
N LYS A 156 -9.52 -3.38 15.58
CA LYS A 156 -8.29 -3.11 14.80
C LYS A 156 -7.28 -4.25 14.87
N ILE A 157 -6.80 -4.68 13.71
CA ILE A 157 -5.82 -5.74 13.53
C ILE A 157 -4.45 -5.28 14.03
N GLY A 158 -3.89 -6.01 14.99
CA GLY A 158 -2.51 -5.86 15.47
C GLY A 158 -1.60 -6.96 14.96
N PHE A 159 -0.31 -6.86 15.25
CA PHE A 159 0.68 -7.87 14.85
C PHE A 159 0.34 -9.29 15.34
N GLY A 160 -0.10 -9.42 16.60
CA GLY A 160 -0.51 -10.72 17.16
C GLY A 160 -1.71 -11.35 16.45
N ASP A 161 -2.59 -10.52 15.88
CA ASP A 161 -3.72 -11.00 15.11
C ASP A 161 -3.27 -11.55 13.75
N TYR A 162 -2.27 -10.91 13.11
CA TYR A 162 -1.63 -11.43 11.90
C TYR A 162 -0.98 -12.80 12.15
N VAL A 163 -0.24 -12.97 13.24
CA VAL A 163 0.37 -14.26 13.60
C VAL A 163 -0.71 -15.34 13.79
N ARG A 164 -1.78 -15.02 14.53
CA ARG A 164 -2.92 -15.94 14.71
C ARG A 164 -3.62 -16.26 13.39
N GLY A 165 -3.83 -15.24 12.55
CA GLY A 165 -4.41 -15.39 11.21
C GLY A 165 -3.55 -16.27 10.32
N ALA A 166 -2.23 -16.09 10.33
CA ALA A 166 -1.30 -16.90 9.57
C ALA A 166 -1.32 -18.37 10.02
N LEU A 167 -1.29 -18.63 11.34
CA LEU A 167 -1.38 -19.99 11.89
C LEU A 167 -2.72 -20.66 11.55
N ARG A 168 -3.81 -19.90 11.57
CA ARG A 168 -5.12 -20.41 11.14
C ARG A 168 -5.15 -20.62 9.63
N GLY A 169 -4.61 -19.69 8.85
CA GLY A 169 -4.51 -19.80 7.42
C GLY A 169 -3.73 -21.03 6.98
N LEU A 170 -2.63 -21.37 7.65
CA LEU A 170 -1.86 -22.59 7.38
C LEU A 170 -2.69 -23.89 7.50
N ARG A 171 -3.75 -23.88 8.33
CA ARG A 171 -4.66 -25.02 8.52
C ARG A 171 -5.87 -25.02 7.60
N THR A 172 -6.30 -23.85 7.15
CA THR A 172 -7.56 -23.68 6.42
C THR A 172 -7.38 -23.40 4.93
N PHE A 173 -6.21 -22.92 4.52
CA PHE A 173 -5.90 -22.68 3.11
C PHE A 173 -5.73 -24.01 2.38
N PRO A 174 -6.41 -24.20 1.24
CA PRO A 174 -6.35 -25.48 0.52
C PRO A 174 -5.04 -25.69 -0.25
N PHE A 175 -4.14 -24.69 -0.27
CA PHE A 175 -2.88 -24.71 -1.02
C PHE A 175 -3.05 -25.12 -2.49
N PRO A 176 -3.99 -24.52 -3.26
CA PRO A 176 -4.09 -24.81 -4.67
C PRO A 176 -2.82 -24.35 -5.38
N GLU A 177 -2.43 -25.07 -6.42
CA GLU A 177 -1.36 -24.63 -7.29
C GLU A 177 -1.87 -23.50 -8.20
N LEU A 178 -1.37 -22.30 -7.96
CA LEU A 178 -1.65 -21.12 -8.77
C LEU A 178 -0.70 -21.08 -9.96
N THR A 179 -1.16 -20.65 -11.10
CA THR A 179 -0.31 -20.30 -12.24
C THR A 179 -0.02 -18.80 -12.19
N ILE A 180 1.25 -18.46 -12.03
CA ILE A 180 1.73 -17.07 -12.01
C ILE A 180 2.54 -16.85 -13.27
N ARG A 181 2.03 -15.97 -14.14
CA ARG A 181 2.70 -15.59 -15.39
C ARG A 181 3.40 -14.26 -15.20
N ILE A 182 4.74 -14.24 -15.26
CA ILE A 182 5.59 -13.06 -15.14
C ILE A 182 6.18 -12.77 -16.50
N ASP A 183 5.77 -11.66 -17.14
CA ASP A 183 6.21 -11.24 -18.47
C ASP A 183 6.20 -12.39 -19.50
N GLY A 184 5.16 -13.23 -19.46
CA GLY A 184 4.96 -14.37 -20.37
C GLY A 184 5.51 -15.70 -19.86
N ARG A 185 6.35 -15.73 -18.83
CA ARG A 185 6.87 -16.99 -18.22
C ARG A 185 5.95 -17.47 -17.13
N SER A 186 5.49 -18.70 -17.21
CA SER A 186 4.61 -19.31 -16.21
C SER A 186 5.43 -20.05 -15.16
N ILE A 187 5.07 -19.88 -13.90
CA ILE A 187 5.57 -20.62 -12.75
C ILE A 187 4.40 -21.10 -11.91
N ALA A 188 4.59 -22.23 -11.23
CA ALA A 188 3.62 -22.76 -10.26
C ALA A 188 3.97 -22.29 -8.84
N ALA A 189 2.97 -21.79 -8.09
CA ALA A 189 3.16 -21.36 -6.72
C ALA A 189 1.84 -21.43 -5.94
N HIS A 190 1.86 -21.19 -4.62
CA HIS A 190 0.65 -21.16 -3.77
C HIS A 190 0.32 -19.76 -3.26
N THR A 191 1.25 -18.85 -3.40
CA THR A 191 1.07 -17.43 -3.07
C THR A 191 2.00 -16.57 -3.90
N ALA A 192 1.59 -15.34 -4.17
CA ALA A 192 2.40 -14.34 -4.82
C ALA A 192 2.20 -12.98 -4.14
N ILE A 193 3.29 -12.25 -3.98
CA ILE A 193 3.29 -10.84 -3.60
C ILE A 193 3.97 -10.06 -4.72
N ILE A 194 3.27 -9.10 -5.28
CA ILE A 194 3.77 -8.24 -6.35
C ILE A 194 3.89 -6.83 -5.79
N GLY A 195 5.12 -6.39 -5.58
CA GLY A 195 5.42 -5.13 -4.90
C GLY A 195 5.86 -4.01 -5.82
N ARG A 196 5.44 -2.80 -5.47
CA ARG A 196 6.01 -1.51 -5.89
C ARG A 196 6.98 -0.98 -4.81
N ALA A 197 6.87 -1.50 -3.59
CA ALA A 197 7.66 -1.11 -2.44
C ALA A 197 8.14 -2.35 -1.68
N PRO A 198 9.27 -2.26 -0.94
CA PRO A 198 9.86 -3.43 -0.29
C PRO A 198 9.14 -3.88 0.96
N LEU A 199 8.41 -2.99 1.66
CA LEU A 199 7.84 -3.25 2.98
C LEU A 199 6.44 -3.84 2.91
N TYR A 200 6.22 -4.88 3.73
CA TYR A 200 4.96 -5.56 3.95
C TYR A 200 4.70 -5.75 5.46
N GLY A 201 3.47 -5.50 5.92
CA GLY A 201 3.08 -5.71 7.32
C GLY A 201 3.92 -4.93 8.33
N GLY A 202 4.61 -3.88 7.91
CA GLY A 202 5.42 -2.98 8.73
C GLY A 202 6.91 -3.32 8.77
N PHE A 203 7.33 -4.57 8.54
CA PHE A 203 8.73 -5.00 8.70
C PHE A 203 9.18 -6.13 7.77
N LEU A 204 8.28 -6.89 7.16
CA LEU A 204 8.64 -7.93 6.19
C LEU A 204 9.02 -7.30 4.86
N ARG A 205 9.89 -7.96 4.10
CA ARG A 205 10.40 -7.51 2.81
C ARG A 205 10.27 -8.62 1.76
N PRO A 206 9.04 -8.96 1.34
CA PRO A 206 8.85 -9.99 0.32
C PRO A 206 9.39 -9.58 -1.06
N THR A 207 9.42 -8.29 -1.36
CA THR A 207 9.92 -7.70 -2.60
C THR A 207 11.07 -6.72 -2.28
N PRO A 208 12.25 -7.24 -1.86
CA PRO A 208 13.30 -6.42 -1.25
C PRO A 208 13.95 -5.42 -2.20
N HIS A 209 13.87 -5.65 -3.52
CA HIS A 209 14.43 -4.78 -4.55
C HIS A 209 13.39 -3.84 -5.18
N ALA A 210 12.11 -3.97 -4.79
CA ALA A 210 11.06 -3.07 -5.28
C ALA A 210 11.32 -1.63 -4.86
N ARG A 211 11.17 -0.70 -5.81
CA ARG A 211 11.45 0.73 -5.63
C ARG A 211 10.37 1.56 -6.29
N LEU A 212 9.91 2.61 -5.60
CA LEU A 212 8.88 3.52 -6.12
C LEU A 212 9.37 4.36 -7.30
N ASP A 213 10.67 4.65 -7.36
CA ASP A 213 11.31 5.49 -8.38
C ASP A 213 11.74 4.74 -9.66
N VAL A 214 11.44 3.44 -9.75
CA VAL A 214 11.73 2.60 -10.92
C VAL A 214 10.45 2.05 -11.51
N ASP A 215 10.26 2.16 -12.82
CA ASP A 215 9.06 1.66 -13.52
C ASP A 215 9.07 0.15 -13.73
N LEU A 216 9.21 -0.58 -12.61
CA LEU A 216 9.11 -2.04 -12.54
C LEU A 216 8.36 -2.46 -11.27
N LEU A 217 7.66 -3.56 -11.37
CA LEU A 217 7.17 -4.35 -10.25
C LEU A 217 8.23 -5.36 -9.84
N GLU A 218 8.18 -5.86 -8.62
CA GLU A 218 8.90 -7.07 -8.24
C GLU A 218 7.89 -8.15 -7.83
N ALA A 219 7.96 -9.30 -8.48
CA ALA A 219 7.14 -10.45 -8.15
C ALA A 219 7.93 -11.40 -7.24
N CYS A 220 7.34 -11.71 -6.07
CA CYS A 220 7.78 -12.76 -5.17
C CYS A 220 6.71 -13.85 -5.16
N ALA A 221 7.02 -15.01 -5.73
CA ALA A 221 6.15 -16.17 -5.72
C ALA A 221 6.74 -17.28 -4.85
N PHE A 222 5.89 -17.95 -4.11
CA PHE A 222 6.27 -19.07 -3.26
C PHE A 222 5.54 -20.34 -3.67
N GLY A 223 6.32 -21.34 -4.16
CA GLY A 223 5.88 -22.69 -4.47
C GLY A 223 6.41 -23.67 -3.43
N GLY A 224 5.52 -24.26 -2.65
CA GLY A 224 5.89 -25.20 -1.60
C GLY A 224 4.76 -25.40 -0.60
N ASN A 225 4.93 -26.29 0.34
CA ASN A 225 3.92 -26.57 1.35
C ASN A 225 3.97 -25.57 2.53
N ALA A 226 2.99 -25.68 3.42
CA ALA A 226 2.85 -24.82 4.60
C ALA A 226 4.10 -24.80 5.50
N ILE A 227 4.81 -25.94 5.63
CA ILE A 227 6.02 -26.04 6.46
C ILE A 227 7.13 -25.19 5.87
N ARG A 228 7.38 -25.34 4.56
CA ARG A 228 8.40 -24.53 3.84
C ARG A 228 8.09 -23.04 3.90
N LEU A 229 6.83 -22.66 3.71
CA LEU A 229 6.41 -21.28 3.86
C LEU A 229 6.73 -20.74 5.25
N GLY A 230 6.44 -21.50 6.30
CA GLY A 230 6.78 -21.14 7.68
C GLY A 230 8.28 -20.92 7.91
N LEU A 231 9.14 -21.72 7.28
CA LEU A 231 10.60 -21.63 7.38
C LEU A 231 11.17 -20.39 6.64
N ILE A 232 10.45 -19.85 5.67
CA ILE A 232 10.87 -18.69 4.89
C ILE A 232 10.50 -17.37 5.59
N VAL A 233 9.42 -17.36 6.39
CA VAL A 233 8.94 -16.14 7.07
C VAL A 233 10.05 -15.37 7.82
N PRO A 234 10.95 -16.00 8.61
CA PRO A 234 12.05 -15.27 9.25
C PRO A 234 12.99 -14.58 8.27
N ARG A 235 13.20 -15.18 7.07
CA ARG A 235 14.06 -14.59 6.04
C ARG A 235 13.41 -13.41 5.30
N LEU A 236 12.08 -13.33 5.29
CA LEU A 236 11.36 -12.17 4.75
C LEU A 236 11.68 -10.90 5.54
N TRP A 237 12.05 -11.01 6.81
CA TRP A 237 12.42 -9.86 7.63
C TRP A 237 13.65 -9.11 7.10
N SER A 238 14.67 -9.86 6.74
CA SER A 238 15.90 -9.30 6.17
C SER A 238 15.88 -9.15 4.65
N GLY A 239 14.85 -9.70 3.97
CA GLY A 239 14.83 -9.82 2.51
C GLY A 239 15.74 -10.95 1.97
N ALA A 240 16.34 -11.78 2.85
CA ALA A 240 17.30 -12.82 2.48
C ALA A 240 16.63 -14.15 2.07
N HIS A 241 15.44 -14.10 1.49
CA HIS A 241 14.71 -15.28 0.99
C HIS A 241 15.00 -15.56 -0.49
N ALA A 242 15.72 -14.66 -1.18
CA ALA A 242 16.20 -14.91 -2.52
C ALA A 242 17.10 -16.17 -2.55
N GLY A 243 16.85 -17.06 -3.50
CA GLY A 243 17.59 -18.32 -3.61
C GLY A 243 17.12 -19.45 -2.67
N CYS A 244 16.14 -19.21 -1.79
CA CYS A 244 15.49 -20.29 -1.06
C CYS A 244 14.69 -21.18 -2.00
N GLU A 245 14.70 -22.50 -1.74
CA GLU A 245 13.92 -23.46 -2.52
C GLU A 245 12.43 -23.10 -2.51
N GLY A 246 11.80 -23.09 -3.67
CA GLY A 246 10.40 -22.73 -3.85
C GLY A 246 10.13 -21.22 -3.90
N VAL A 247 11.15 -20.36 -3.78
CA VAL A 247 11.01 -18.91 -3.92
C VAL A 247 11.45 -18.47 -5.31
N THR A 248 10.60 -17.72 -5.99
CA THR A 248 10.96 -17.01 -7.22
C THR A 248 10.84 -15.51 -6.97
N LEU A 249 11.94 -14.79 -7.14
CA LEU A 249 11.98 -13.32 -7.17
C LEU A 249 12.32 -12.89 -8.59
N ALA A 250 11.52 -12.01 -9.17
CA ALA A 250 11.76 -11.49 -10.50
C ALA A 250 11.23 -10.07 -10.66
N PRO A 251 11.96 -9.18 -11.37
CA PRO A 251 11.38 -7.94 -11.85
C PRO A 251 10.29 -8.26 -12.87
N ALA A 252 9.25 -7.43 -12.92
CA ALA A 252 8.11 -7.66 -13.78
C ALA A 252 7.52 -6.34 -14.31
N ARG A 253 7.05 -6.37 -15.55
CA ARG A 253 6.19 -5.31 -16.13
C ARG A 253 4.72 -5.69 -16.01
N ARG A 254 4.45 -7.00 -16.13
CA ARG A 254 3.10 -7.58 -16.06
C ARG A 254 3.13 -8.90 -15.32
N VAL A 255 2.18 -9.08 -14.43
CA VAL A 255 1.96 -10.35 -13.73
C VAL A 255 0.49 -10.73 -13.87
N GLU A 256 0.23 -11.98 -14.23
CA GLU A 256 -1.10 -12.56 -14.22
C GLU A 256 -1.11 -13.72 -13.23
N VAL A 257 -2.10 -13.73 -12.34
CA VAL A 257 -2.27 -14.82 -11.36
C VAL A 257 -3.60 -15.48 -11.60
N THR A 258 -3.59 -16.79 -11.83
CA THR A 258 -4.77 -17.60 -12.01
C THR A 258 -4.80 -18.78 -11.03
N ALA A 259 -5.99 -19.26 -10.70
CA ALA A 259 -6.19 -20.42 -9.84
C ALA A 259 -7.01 -21.48 -10.57
N PRO A 260 -6.82 -22.77 -10.26
CA PRO A 260 -7.64 -23.86 -10.83
C PRO A 260 -9.06 -23.89 -10.23
N CYS A 261 -9.30 -23.18 -9.13
CA CYS A 261 -10.59 -23.11 -8.44
C CYS A 261 -10.99 -21.66 -8.22
N SER A 262 -12.29 -21.43 -8.08
CA SER A 262 -12.85 -20.14 -7.68
C SER A 262 -12.60 -19.87 -6.18
N ASP A 263 -12.73 -18.59 -5.77
CA ASP A 263 -12.70 -18.14 -4.38
C ASP A 263 -11.29 -18.02 -3.74
N ILE A 264 -10.23 -18.02 -4.54
CA ILE A 264 -8.90 -17.64 -4.05
C ILE A 264 -8.78 -16.12 -4.07
N PRO A 265 -8.63 -15.49 -2.88
CA PRO A 265 -8.65 -14.04 -2.79
C PRO A 265 -7.33 -13.40 -3.25
N TYR A 266 -7.42 -12.12 -3.61
CA TYR A 266 -6.30 -11.19 -3.68
C TYR A 266 -6.63 -9.89 -2.95
N HIS A 267 -5.61 -9.16 -2.56
CA HIS A 267 -5.72 -7.85 -1.94
C HIS A 267 -4.84 -6.82 -2.62
N LEU A 268 -5.20 -5.54 -2.52
CA LEU A 268 -4.41 -4.38 -2.93
C LEU A 268 -4.11 -3.56 -1.68
N ASP A 269 -2.83 -3.28 -1.41
CA ASP A 269 -2.36 -2.49 -0.26
C ASP A 269 -2.98 -2.90 1.10
N GLY A 270 -3.28 -4.20 1.28
CA GLY A 270 -3.89 -4.73 2.50
C GLY A 270 -5.42 -4.68 2.54
N GLU A 271 -6.10 -4.34 1.46
CA GLU A 271 -7.56 -4.38 1.34
C GLU A 271 -7.99 -5.50 0.37
N LEU A 272 -8.86 -6.41 0.83
CA LEU A 272 -9.41 -7.45 -0.04
C LEU A 272 -10.11 -6.79 -1.24
N SER A 273 -9.75 -7.22 -2.44
CA SER A 273 -10.17 -6.55 -3.68
C SER A 273 -10.83 -7.48 -4.69
N GLY A 274 -10.92 -8.77 -4.37
CA GLY A 274 -11.61 -9.74 -5.21
C GLY A 274 -11.00 -11.14 -5.12
N THR A 275 -11.33 -11.96 -6.11
CA THR A 275 -10.84 -13.33 -6.28
C THR A 275 -10.14 -13.47 -7.63
N LEU A 276 -9.23 -14.46 -7.72
CA LEU A 276 -8.53 -14.76 -8.97
C LEU A 276 -9.52 -15.15 -10.08
N PRO A 277 -9.18 -14.86 -11.36
CA PRO A 277 -7.89 -14.37 -11.84
C PRO A 277 -7.71 -12.86 -11.66
N VAL A 278 -6.44 -12.42 -11.59
CA VAL A 278 -6.07 -11.01 -11.55
C VAL A 278 -4.88 -10.72 -12.46
N ARG A 279 -4.95 -9.59 -13.18
CA ARG A 279 -3.86 -9.03 -13.97
C ARG A 279 -3.33 -7.78 -13.28
N ILE A 280 -2.03 -7.68 -13.19
CA ILE A 280 -1.29 -6.67 -12.44
C ILE A 280 -0.25 -6.06 -13.37
N GLU A 281 -0.25 -4.74 -13.51
CA GLU A 281 0.71 -4.01 -14.32
C GLU A 281 0.93 -2.60 -13.79
N LEU A 282 1.81 -1.82 -14.38
CA LEU A 282 1.94 -0.40 -14.04
C LEU A 282 0.84 0.41 -14.72
N SER A 283 0.26 1.33 -13.98
CA SER A 283 -0.71 2.30 -14.52
C SER A 283 -0.02 3.30 -15.44
N GLU A 284 -0.75 3.83 -16.40
CA GLU A 284 -0.29 4.97 -17.20
C GLU A 284 -0.50 6.32 -16.48
N ARG A 285 -1.37 6.35 -15.48
CA ARG A 285 -1.57 7.55 -14.66
C ARG A 285 -0.36 7.77 -13.76
N ILE A 286 0.15 9.00 -13.72
CA ILE A 286 1.26 9.39 -12.86
C ILE A 286 0.71 9.82 -11.50
N LEU A 287 1.26 9.27 -10.44
CA LEU A 287 1.08 9.74 -9.07
C LEU A 287 2.31 10.55 -8.67
N VAL A 288 2.10 11.76 -8.17
CA VAL A 288 3.17 12.58 -7.62
C VAL A 288 3.12 12.51 -6.10
N LEU A 289 4.14 11.91 -5.47
CA LEU A 289 4.28 11.94 -4.03
C LEU A 289 5.15 13.13 -3.60
N ALA A 290 4.71 13.85 -2.58
CA ALA A 290 5.51 14.87 -1.93
C ALA A 290 6.47 14.23 -0.92
N THR A 291 7.78 14.34 -1.16
CA THR A 291 8.80 13.78 -0.27
C THR A 291 9.75 14.87 0.20
N PRO A 292 10.20 14.87 1.48
CA PRO A 292 11.13 15.88 2.00
C PRO A 292 12.54 15.77 1.34
N TRP A 293 12.96 14.57 1.03
CA TRP A 293 14.25 14.24 0.42
C TRP A 293 14.03 13.14 -0.60
N GLY A 294 14.57 13.21 -1.77
CA GLY A 294 14.45 12.13 -2.75
C GLY A 294 14.70 10.74 -2.10
N ILE A 295 13.95 9.75 -2.50
CA ILE A 295 14.14 8.36 -2.06
C ILE A 295 15.56 7.94 -2.48
N ARG A 296 16.37 7.39 -1.55
CA ARG A 296 17.67 6.80 -1.82
C ARG A 296 17.53 5.36 -2.30
#